data_f67ae4460c5681dbe343dbd4dd99d702
#
_entry.id   f67ae4460c5681dbe343dbd4dd99d702
#
_cell.length_a   1.000
_cell.length_b   1.000
_cell.length_c   1.000
_cell.angle_alpha   90.00
_cell.angle_beta   90.00
_cell.angle_gamma   90.00
#
_symmetry.space_group_name_H-M   'P 1'
#
loop_
_entity.id
_entity.type
_entity.pdbx_description
1 polymer ?
#
loop_
_entity_poly.entity_id
_entity_poly.type
_entity_poly.pdbx_seq_one_letter_code
_entity_poly.pdbx_strand_id
1 'polypeptide(L)'
;MARVSDIPESSVAEPLRDLYRKFTRDYGDFTNQVRVVAHSPEAFRHLYGLIDDWRRTGTLPRRLVEIAVITASRINQCAYCVGHHGAALIDLGIPAETVDKILDPEPPGLDAKERLVRDYARLVTERAWGIRDAVFADLKRQFTDQQIVELTVRIGICILFNKLNQALGLDMEPDVEAAARERRIGLPSAGDDRTR
;
A
#
# COMPACT_ATOMS: atom_id res chain seq x y z
N MET A 1 -2.84 15.25 13.81
CA MET A 1 -4.28 14.89 13.98
C MET A 1 -4.92 14.86 12.62
N ALA A 2 -5.64 13.81 12.29
CA ALA A 2 -6.35 13.69 11.03
C ALA A 2 -7.33 14.84 10.82
N ARG A 3 -7.54 15.23 9.55
CA ARG A 3 -8.47 16.34 9.18
C ARG A 3 -9.94 15.93 9.25
N VAL A 4 -10.19 14.63 9.32
CA VAL A 4 -11.53 14.01 9.45
C VAL A 4 -11.52 13.12 10.67
N SER A 5 -12.60 13.16 11.45
CA SER A 5 -12.72 12.35 12.67
C SER A 5 -12.85 10.86 12.33
N ASP A 6 -12.46 10.02 13.28
CA ASP A 6 -12.68 8.58 13.20
C ASP A 6 -14.17 8.26 13.34
N ILE A 7 -14.66 7.28 12.57
CA ILE A 7 -15.97 6.67 12.80
C ILE A 7 -15.82 5.51 13.79
N PRO A 8 -16.52 5.54 14.95
CA PRO A 8 -16.60 4.40 15.84
C PRO A 8 -17.45 3.28 15.21
N GLU A 9 -17.18 2.03 15.58
CA GLU A 9 -17.90 0.86 15.06
C GLU A 9 -19.43 0.99 15.20
N SER A 10 -19.90 1.58 16.31
CA SER A 10 -21.33 1.78 16.56
C SER A 10 -22.04 2.66 15.53
N SER A 11 -21.30 3.54 14.85
CA SER A 11 -21.81 4.45 13.81
C SER A 11 -21.65 3.87 12.39
N VAL A 12 -20.98 2.73 12.25
CA VAL A 12 -20.87 2.05 10.95
C VAL A 12 -22.19 1.39 10.60
N ALA A 13 -22.63 1.52 9.34
CA ALA A 13 -23.82 0.86 8.82
C ALA A 13 -23.77 -0.65 9.08
N GLU A 14 -24.88 -1.22 9.60
CA GLU A 14 -24.96 -2.59 10.09
C GLU A 14 -24.37 -3.64 9.11
N PRO A 15 -24.68 -3.62 7.79
CA PRO A 15 -24.13 -4.58 6.86
C PRO A 15 -22.60 -4.51 6.66
N LEU A 16 -21.94 -3.44 7.15
CA LEU A 16 -20.49 -3.22 7.00
C LEU A 16 -19.72 -3.43 8.30
N ARG A 17 -20.39 -3.65 9.44
CA ARG A 17 -19.72 -3.79 10.73
C ARG A 17 -18.77 -4.97 10.80
N ASP A 18 -19.13 -6.10 10.19
CA ASP A 18 -18.26 -7.27 10.18
C ASP A 18 -16.98 -7.01 9.37
N LEU A 19 -17.10 -6.36 8.22
CA LEU A 19 -15.93 -5.94 7.43
C LEU A 19 -15.07 -4.93 8.22
N TYR A 20 -15.69 -3.98 8.90
CA TYR A 20 -15.00 -3.00 9.75
C TYR A 20 -14.22 -3.68 10.89
N ARG A 21 -14.86 -4.61 11.64
CA ARG A 21 -14.19 -5.37 12.70
C ARG A 21 -13.02 -6.16 12.19
N LYS A 22 -13.19 -6.82 11.04
CA LYS A 22 -12.16 -7.62 10.41
C LYS A 22 -10.88 -6.81 10.17
N PHE A 23 -11.01 -5.59 9.65
CA PHE A 23 -9.85 -4.73 9.39
C PHE A 23 -9.33 -4.01 10.64
N THR A 24 -10.18 -3.65 11.60
CA THR A 24 -9.74 -2.91 12.79
C THR A 24 -9.28 -3.81 13.94
N ARG A 25 -9.62 -5.10 13.94
CA ARG A 25 -9.31 -6.04 15.02
C ARG A 25 -8.57 -7.28 14.56
N ASP A 26 -9.14 -8.00 13.57
CA ASP A 26 -8.61 -9.31 13.20
C ASP A 26 -7.32 -9.19 12.38
N TYR A 27 -7.29 -8.29 11.41
CA TYR A 27 -6.08 -7.98 10.65
C TYR A 27 -5.20 -6.96 11.37
N GLY A 28 -5.81 -5.94 12.00
CA GLY A 28 -5.11 -4.89 12.74
C GLY A 28 -4.31 -3.92 11.89
N ASP A 29 -4.34 -4.09 10.57
CA ASP A 29 -3.58 -3.27 9.63
C ASP A 29 -4.39 -2.01 9.23
N PHE A 30 -3.72 -0.87 9.10
CA PHE A 30 -4.32 0.37 8.57
C PHE A 30 -5.57 0.84 9.31
N THR A 31 -5.64 0.65 10.63
CA THR A 31 -6.81 0.88 11.46
C THR A 31 -7.34 2.31 11.35
N ASN A 32 -6.45 3.32 11.37
CA ASN A 32 -6.85 4.72 11.26
C ASN A 32 -7.42 5.03 9.87
N GLN A 33 -6.86 4.44 8.81
CA GLN A 33 -7.40 4.57 7.46
C GLN A 33 -8.80 3.97 7.35
N VAL A 34 -9.02 2.77 7.92
CA VAL A 34 -10.34 2.11 7.96
C VAL A 34 -11.39 3.00 8.60
N ARG A 35 -11.06 3.58 9.77
CA ARG A 35 -11.96 4.45 10.53
C ARG A 35 -12.37 5.70 9.75
N VAL A 36 -11.47 6.23 8.96
CA VAL A 36 -11.75 7.41 8.14
C VAL A 36 -12.50 7.04 6.85
N VAL A 37 -12.09 5.99 6.14
CA VAL A 37 -12.76 5.57 4.88
C VAL A 37 -14.20 5.10 5.12
N ALA A 38 -14.51 4.60 6.31
CA ALA A 38 -15.87 4.18 6.70
C ALA A 38 -16.90 5.34 6.71
N HIS A 39 -16.48 6.61 6.63
CA HIS A 39 -17.37 7.74 6.36
C HIS A 39 -18.08 7.64 5.00
N SER A 40 -17.49 6.95 4.02
CA SER A 40 -18.15 6.62 2.76
C SER A 40 -18.44 5.12 2.72
N PRO A 41 -19.66 4.69 3.08
CA PRO A 41 -20.03 3.27 3.13
C PRO A 41 -19.81 2.55 1.81
N GLU A 42 -20.03 3.21 0.68
CA GLU A 42 -19.82 2.64 -0.67
C GLU A 42 -18.32 2.43 -0.93
N ALA A 43 -17.49 3.44 -0.68
CA ALA A 43 -16.04 3.32 -0.85
C ALA A 43 -15.49 2.22 0.09
N PHE A 44 -15.91 2.22 1.34
CA PHE A 44 -15.49 1.21 2.30
C PHE A 44 -15.87 -0.20 1.85
N ARG A 45 -17.14 -0.42 1.48
CA ARG A 45 -17.62 -1.73 1.02
C ARG A 45 -16.80 -2.26 -0.14
N HIS A 46 -16.61 -1.45 -1.19
CA HIS A 46 -16.01 -1.95 -2.42
C HIS A 46 -14.49 -2.03 -2.35
N LEU A 47 -13.80 -1.07 -1.73
CA LEU A 47 -12.35 -1.08 -1.63
C LEU A 47 -11.87 -2.13 -0.61
N TYR A 48 -12.43 -2.12 0.59
CA TYR A 48 -12.02 -3.07 1.62
C TYR A 48 -12.59 -4.48 1.37
N GLY A 49 -13.77 -4.59 0.74
CA GLY A 49 -14.28 -5.87 0.26
C GLY A 49 -13.35 -6.50 -0.77
N LEU A 50 -12.86 -5.73 -1.73
CA LEU A 50 -11.89 -6.21 -2.71
C LEU A 50 -10.56 -6.63 -2.06
N ILE A 51 -10.06 -5.86 -1.08
CA ILE A 51 -8.84 -6.23 -0.35
C ILE A 51 -9.05 -7.53 0.44
N ASP A 52 -10.20 -7.70 1.09
CA ASP A 52 -10.55 -8.93 1.79
C ASP A 52 -10.64 -10.13 0.85
N ASP A 53 -11.24 -9.95 -0.32
CA ASP A 53 -11.28 -10.99 -1.36
C ASP A 53 -9.88 -11.39 -1.80
N TRP A 54 -8.99 -10.44 -2.06
CA TRP A 54 -7.60 -10.73 -2.43
C TRP A 54 -6.78 -11.39 -1.32
N ARG A 55 -7.09 -11.16 -0.05
CA ARG A 55 -6.46 -11.90 1.05
C ARG A 55 -6.81 -13.38 1.00
N ARG A 56 -8.00 -13.73 0.48
CA ARG A 56 -8.49 -15.11 0.41
C ARG A 56 -8.19 -15.79 -0.93
N THR A 57 -8.30 -15.07 -2.02
CA THR A 57 -8.29 -15.63 -3.39
C THR A 57 -7.31 -14.95 -4.34
N GLY A 58 -6.50 -14.01 -3.87
CA GLY A 58 -5.50 -13.33 -4.68
C GLY A 58 -4.48 -14.32 -5.25
N THR A 59 -4.06 -14.06 -6.49
CA THR A 59 -3.18 -14.96 -7.25
C THR A 59 -1.71 -14.59 -7.18
N LEU A 60 -1.40 -13.42 -6.61
CA LEU A 60 -0.04 -12.91 -6.47
C LEU A 60 0.57 -13.27 -5.11
N PRO A 61 1.83 -13.72 -5.07
CA PRO A 61 2.57 -13.83 -3.81
C PRO A 61 2.59 -12.50 -3.05
N ARG A 62 2.31 -12.54 -1.74
CA ARG A 62 2.28 -11.35 -0.89
C ARG A 62 3.54 -10.50 -1.02
N ARG A 63 4.70 -11.13 -1.06
CA ARG A 63 6.00 -10.45 -1.21
C ARG A 63 6.08 -9.58 -2.47
N LEU A 64 5.56 -10.03 -3.61
CA LEU A 64 5.52 -9.25 -4.85
C LEU A 64 4.53 -8.07 -4.74
N VAL A 65 3.40 -8.29 -4.08
CA VAL A 65 2.44 -7.21 -3.80
C VAL A 65 3.08 -6.13 -2.93
N GLU A 66 3.74 -6.52 -1.83
CA GLU A 66 4.39 -5.55 -0.94
C GLU A 66 5.51 -4.77 -1.63
N ILE A 67 6.30 -5.40 -2.53
CA ILE A 67 7.29 -4.70 -3.37
C ILE A 67 6.63 -3.65 -4.26
N ALA A 68 5.51 -3.99 -4.90
CA ALA A 68 4.81 -3.05 -5.78
C ALA A 68 4.24 -1.86 -5.01
N VAL A 69 3.55 -2.12 -3.88
CA VAL A 69 2.88 -1.05 -3.11
C VAL A 69 3.87 -0.18 -2.34
N ILE A 70 5.00 -0.73 -1.84
CA ILE A 70 6.05 0.08 -1.23
C ILE A 70 6.71 1.00 -2.26
N THR A 71 6.93 0.52 -3.47
CA THR A 71 7.46 1.33 -4.58
C THR A 71 6.55 2.52 -4.87
N ALA A 72 5.26 2.28 -5.05
CA ALA A 72 4.28 3.35 -5.27
C ALA A 72 4.22 4.33 -4.08
N SER A 73 4.27 3.80 -2.85
CA SER A 73 4.21 4.61 -1.62
C SER A 73 5.44 5.51 -1.45
N ARG A 74 6.63 5.03 -1.81
CA ARG A 74 7.87 5.83 -1.82
C ARG A 74 7.83 6.94 -2.87
N ILE A 75 7.39 6.64 -4.10
CA ILE A 75 7.23 7.63 -5.17
C ILE A 75 6.24 8.72 -4.73
N ASN A 76 5.12 8.32 -4.15
CA ASN A 76 4.10 9.25 -3.67
C ASN A 76 4.43 9.90 -2.31
N GLN A 77 5.56 9.56 -1.68
CA GLN A 77 5.99 10.08 -0.38
C GLN A 77 4.94 9.93 0.73
N CYS A 78 4.20 8.82 0.73
CA CYS A 78 3.19 8.53 1.74
C CYS A 78 3.84 7.88 2.98
N ALA A 79 4.21 8.66 4.00
CA ALA A 79 4.82 8.15 5.22
C ALA A 79 3.98 7.05 5.90
N TYR A 80 2.66 7.24 5.97
CA TYR A 80 1.71 6.27 6.52
C TYR A 80 1.81 4.91 5.81
N CYS A 81 1.77 4.93 4.48
CA CYS A 81 1.84 3.69 3.69
C CYS A 81 3.23 3.05 3.74
N VAL A 82 4.31 3.88 3.75
CA VAL A 82 5.68 3.38 3.87
C VAL A 82 5.89 2.68 5.21
N GLY A 83 5.35 3.22 6.32
CA GLY A 83 5.45 2.59 7.63
C GLY A 83 4.82 1.19 7.65
N HIS A 84 3.59 1.07 7.19
CA HIS A 84 2.88 -0.21 7.14
C HIS A 84 3.51 -1.22 6.19
N HIS A 85 3.66 -0.86 4.91
CA HIS A 85 4.16 -1.78 3.89
C HIS A 85 5.64 -2.08 4.05
N GLY A 86 6.44 -1.13 4.53
CA GLY A 86 7.86 -1.35 4.79
C GLY A 86 8.09 -2.40 5.89
N ALA A 87 7.33 -2.31 6.98
CA ALA A 87 7.39 -3.30 8.04
C ALA A 87 6.96 -4.70 7.54
N ALA A 88 5.84 -4.77 6.81
CA ALA A 88 5.35 -6.01 6.22
C ALA A 88 6.38 -6.65 5.25
N LEU A 89 7.08 -5.83 4.45
CA LEU A 89 8.07 -6.33 3.51
C LEU A 89 9.31 -6.89 4.23
N ILE A 90 9.75 -6.26 5.33
CA ILE A 90 10.85 -6.77 6.16
C ILE A 90 10.45 -8.11 6.80
N ASP A 91 9.23 -8.24 7.30
CA ASP A 91 8.73 -9.50 7.87
C ASP A 91 8.64 -10.63 6.83
N LEU A 92 8.60 -10.30 5.53
CA LEU A 92 8.70 -11.23 4.42
C LEU A 92 10.16 -11.52 3.99
N GLY A 93 11.14 -11.10 4.77
CA GLY A 93 12.56 -11.39 4.57
C GLY A 93 13.28 -10.46 3.60
N ILE A 94 12.72 -9.28 3.30
CA ILE A 94 13.43 -8.24 2.54
C ILE A 94 14.25 -7.40 3.54
N PRO A 95 15.54 -7.10 3.24
CA PRO A 95 16.35 -6.23 4.09
C PRO A 95 15.73 -4.82 4.24
N ALA A 96 15.85 -4.23 5.43
CA ALA A 96 15.38 -2.86 5.67
C ALA A 96 16.02 -1.84 4.70
N GLU A 97 17.30 -2.04 4.36
CA GLU A 97 18.01 -1.23 3.36
C GLU A 97 17.30 -1.24 2.00
N THR A 98 16.71 -2.36 1.60
CA THR A 98 15.93 -2.46 0.35
C THR A 98 14.70 -1.55 0.38
N VAL A 99 14.00 -1.50 1.52
CA VAL A 99 12.83 -0.62 1.69
C VAL A 99 13.20 0.84 1.48
N ASP A 100 14.35 1.26 2.00
CA ASP A 100 14.82 2.64 1.84
C ASP A 100 15.36 2.93 0.44
N LYS A 101 16.00 1.94 -0.19
CA LYS A 101 16.63 2.04 -1.50
C LYS A 101 15.77 1.46 -2.63
N ILE A 102 14.47 1.23 -2.42
CA ILE A 102 13.60 0.58 -3.41
C ILE A 102 13.54 1.35 -4.75
N LEU A 103 13.77 2.65 -4.72
CA LEU A 103 13.79 3.51 -5.91
C LEU A 103 15.16 3.62 -6.58
N ASP A 104 16.23 3.08 -5.99
CA ASP A 104 17.55 3.06 -6.60
C ASP A 104 17.53 2.21 -7.89
N PRO A 105 18.44 2.45 -8.83
CA PRO A 105 18.54 1.64 -10.05
C PRO A 105 18.71 0.14 -9.74
N GLU A 106 19.54 -0.18 -8.77
CA GLU A 106 19.88 -1.53 -8.31
C GLU A 106 19.59 -1.69 -6.81
N PRO A 107 18.31 -1.83 -6.40
CA PRO A 107 17.99 -2.01 -4.99
C PRO A 107 18.52 -3.36 -4.51
N PRO A 108 19.16 -3.41 -3.33
CA PRO A 108 19.71 -4.66 -2.81
C PRO A 108 18.60 -5.66 -2.47
N GLY A 109 18.91 -6.95 -2.52
CA GLY A 109 18.04 -8.02 -2.01
C GLY A 109 16.81 -8.35 -2.86
N LEU A 110 16.65 -7.78 -4.05
CA LEU A 110 15.61 -8.15 -5.00
C LEU A 110 16.13 -9.09 -6.08
N ASP A 111 15.41 -10.17 -6.36
CA ASP A 111 15.67 -11.01 -7.53
C ASP A 111 15.16 -10.36 -8.84
N ALA A 112 15.39 -11.03 -9.96
CA ALA A 112 15.02 -10.50 -11.30
C ALA A 112 13.50 -10.31 -11.45
N LYS A 113 12.68 -11.21 -10.91
CA LYS A 113 11.22 -11.12 -10.94
C LYS A 113 10.71 -9.99 -10.04
N GLU A 114 11.31 -9.84 -8.88
CA GLU A 114 11.00 -8.78 -7.93
C GLU A 114 11.38 -7.39 -8.48
N ARG A 115 12.52 -7.28 -9.14
CA ARG A 115 12.91 -6.05 -9.86
C ARG A 115 11.92 -5.71 -10.97
N LEU A 116 11.48 -6.69 -11.76
CA LEU A 116 10.47 -6.47 -12.79
C LEU A 116 9.16 -5.91 -12.21
N VAL A 117 8.70 -6.45 -11.07
CA VAL A 117 7.51 -5.96 -10.37
C VAL A 117 7.72 -4.53 -9.86
N ARG A 118 8.87 -4.24 -9.26
CA ARG A 118 9.25 -2.92 -8.80
C ARG A 118 9.27 -1.90 -9.95
N ASP A 119 9.89 -2.24 -11.06
CA ASP A 119 10.00 -1.37 -12.24
C ASP A 119 8.63 -1.13 -12.87
N TYR A 120 7.80 -2.16 -12.95
CA TYR A 120 6.42 -2.01 -13.42
C TYR A 120 5.60 -1.11 -12.50
N ALA A 121 5.69 -1.29 -11.18
CA ALA A 121 5.01 -0.43 -10.21
C ALA A 121 5.46 1.03 -10.33
N ARG A 122 6.74 1.26 -10.56
CA ARG A 122 7.28 2.60 -10.83
C ARG A 122 6.66 3.21 -12.09
N LEU A 123 6.63 2.47 -13.19
CA LEU A 123 6.05 2.95 -14.46
C LEU A 123 4.56 3.28 -14.32
N VAL A 124 3.78 2.38 -13.67
CA VAL A 124 2.35 2.63 -13.42
C VAL A 124 2.14 3.88 -12.58
N THR A 125 2.99 4.11 -11.58
CA THR A 125 2.85 5.26 -10.67
C THR A 125 3.26 6.58 -11.31
N GLU A 126 4.35 6.60 -12.08
CA GLU A 126 4.93 7.84 -12.61
C GLU A 126 4.39 8.22 -13.99
N ARG A 127 4.15 7.22 -14.87
CA ARG A 127 3.84 7.45 -16.29
C ARG A 127 3.12 6.27 -16.97
N ALA A 128 2.00 5.84 -16.44
CA ALA A 128 1.24 4.70 -16.97
C ALA A 128 0.97 4.79 -18.49
N TRP A 129 0.77 6.00 -19.02
CA TRP A 129 0.57 6.28 -20.43
C TRP A 129 1.78 6.00 -21.33
N GLY A 130 2.96 5.88 -20.77
CA GLY A 130 4.23 5.69 -21.50
C GLY A 130 4.84 4.30 -21.34
N ILE A 131 4.09 3.30 -20.85
CA ILE A 131 4.59 1.94 -20.71
C ILE A 131 4.69 1.28 -22.08
N ARG A 132 5.91 0.84 -22.45
CA ARG A 132 6.19 0.22 -23.74
C ARG A 132 5.77 -1.25 -23.77
N ASP A 133 5.41 -1.77 -24.95
CA ASP A 133 5.02 -3.17 -25.16
C ASP A 133 6.09 -4.18 -24.71
N ALA A 134 7.36 -3.82 -24.80
CA ALA A 134 8.46 -4.66 -24.31
C ALA A 134 8.34 -4.97 -22.80
N VAL A 135 7.85 -4.04 -21.98
CA VAL A 135 7.59 -4.27 -20.54
C VAL A 135 6.50 -5.32 -20.36
N PHE A 136 5.43 -5.26 -21.15
CA PHE A 136 4.38 -6.27 -21.13
C PHE A 136 4.86 -7.63 -21.63
N ALA A 137 5.75 -7.68 -22.61
CA ALA A 137 6.37 -8.93 -23.05
C ALA A 137 7.18 -9.58 -21.90
N ASP A 138 7.90 -8.78 -21.11
CA ASP A 138 8.63 -9.26 -19.93
C ASP A 138 7.69 -9.75 -18.83
N LEU A 139 6.63 -8.99 -18.55
CA LEU A 139 5.60 -9.38 -17.57
C LEU A 139 4.93 -10.70 -17.98
N LYS A 140 4.52 -10.85 -19.23
CA LYS A 140 3.84 -12.06 -19.73
C LYS A 140 4.71 -13.32 -19.70
N ARG A 141 6.03 -13.18 -19.63
CA ARG A 141 6.93 -14.33 -19.41
C ARG A 141 6.90 -14.84 -17.95
N GLN A 142 6.47 -14.00 -16.99
CA GLN A 142 6.52 -14.29 -15.56
C GLN A 142 5.14 -14.40 -14.91
N PHE A 143 4.10 -13.84 -15.53
CA PHE A 143 2.77 -13.68 -14.97
C PHE A 143 1.68 -13.98 -16.01
N THR A 144 0.55 -14.51 -15.54
CA THR A 144 -0.67 -14.59 -16.35
C THR A 144 -1.31 -13.20 -16.53
N ASP A 145 -2.19 -13.06 -17.51
CA ASP A 145 -2.95 -11.82 -17.71
C ASP A 145 -3.76 -11.46 -16.46
N GLN A 146 -4.34 -12.44 -15.77
CA GLN A 146 -5.04 -12.24 -14.50
C GLN A 146 -4.12 -11.63 -13.44
N GLN A 147 -2.89 -12.13 -13.30
CA GLN A 147 -1.92 -11.62 -12.34
C GLN A 147 -1.45 -10.21 -12.69
N ILE A 148 -1.27 -9.92 -13.98
CA ILE A 148 -0.88 -8.58 -14.45
C ILE A 148 -2.00 -7.57 -14.14
N VAL A 149 -3.26 -7.94 -14.40
CA VAL A 149 -4.42 -7.09 -14.06
C VAL A 149 -4.52 -6.89 -12.54
N GLU A 150 -4.43 -7.96 -11.75
CA GLU A 150 -4.44 -7.88 -10.29
C GLU A 150 -3.33 -6.94 -9.78
N LEU A 151 -2.08 -7.12 -10.26
CA LEU A 151 -0.95 -6.27 -9.87
C LEU A 151 -1.22 -4.79 -10.20
N THR A 152 -1.71 -4.52 -11.41
CA THR A 152 -2.01 -3.15 -11.86
C THR A 152 -3.09 -2.49 -10.99
N VAL A 153 -4.16 -3.22 -10.68
CA VAL A 153 -5.24 -2.71 -9.81
C VAL A 153 -4.74 -2.49 -8.39
N ARG A 154 -3.91 -3.39 -7.83
CA ARG A 154 -3.31 -3.21 -6.50
C ARG A 154 -2.45 -1.95 -6.42
N ILE A 155 -1.63 -1.68 -7.44
CA ILE A 155 -0.84 -0.45 -7.53
C ILE A 155 -1.77 0.77 -7.58
N GLY A 156 -2.82 0.74 -8.42
CA GLY A 156 -3.79 1.83 -8.53
C GLY A 156 -4.52 2.12 -7.22
N ILE A 157 -4.96 1.09 -6.48
CA ILE A 157 -5.58 1.25 -5.15
C ILE A 157 -4.56 1.80 -4.13
N CYS A 158 -3.31 1.35 -4.17
CA CYS A 158 -2.26 1.91 -3.33
C CYS A 158 -2.08 3.41 -3.59
N ILE A 159 -2.02 3.84 -4.86
CA ILE A 159 -1.93 5.25 -5.24
C ILE A 159 -3.13 6.04 -4.70
N LEU A 160 -4.35 5.49 -4.82
CA LEU A 160 -5.56 6.08 -4.27
C LEU A 160 -5.40 6.30 -2.76
N PHE A 161 -5.01 5.28 -2.01
CA PHE A 161 -4.81 5.38 -0.57
C PHE A 161 -3.65 6.30 -0.19
N ASN A 162 -2.56 6.32 -0.96
CA ASN A 162 -1.48 7.29 -0.72
C ASN A 162 -2.03 8.73 -0.74
N LYS A 163 -2.83 9.08 -1.76
CA LYS A 163 -3.42 10.41 -1.90
C LYS A 163 -4.48 10.71 -0.83
N LEU A 164 -5.31 9.73 -0.52
CA LEU A 164 -6.32 9.84 0.54
C LEU A 164 -5.67 10.11 1.90
N ASN A 165 -4.68 9.30 2.29
CA ASN A 165 -4.00 9.43 3.57
C ASN A 165 -3.31 10.79 3.71
N GLN A 166 -2.64 11.25 2.65
CA GLN A 166 -2.00 12.57 2.63
C GLN A 166 -3.01 13.71 2.65
N ALA A 167 -4.06 13.65 1.82
CA ALA A 167 -5.08 14.69 1.72
C ALA A 167 -5.85 14.85 3.04
N LEU A 168 -6.15 13.76 3.71
CA LEU A 168 -6.87 13.76 5.00
C LEU A 168 -5.94 13.86 6.21
N GLY A 169 -4.62 13.81 6.00
CA GLY A 169 -3.62 13.97 7.04
C GLY A 169 -3.69 12.88 8.11
N LEU A 170 -3.82 11.62 7.69
CA LEU A 170 -3.91 10.50 8.63
C LEU A 170 -2.64 10.38 9.47
N ASP A 171 -2.82 10.25 10.76
CA ASP A 171 -1.74 9.91 11.68
C ASP A 171 -1.47 8.40 11.61
N MET A 172 -0.20 8.02 11.72
CA MET A 172 0.19 6.60 11.81
C MET A 172 -0.20 6.05 13.18
N GLU A 173 -0.54 4.78 13.25
CA GLU A 173 -0.77 4.08 14.50
C GLU A 173 0.53 4.05 15.33
N PRO A 174 0.47 4.25 16.66
CA PRO A 174 1.68 4.34 17.50
C PRO A 174 2.57 3.09 17.46
N ASP A 175 1.97 1.91 17.33
CA ASP A 175 2.68 0.64 17.22
C ASP A 175 3.37 0.48 15.85
N VAL A 176 2.75 0.96 14.77
CA VAL A 176 3.37 0.98 13.44
C VAL A 176 4.52 1.98 13.38
N GLU A 177 4.35 3.15 14.00
CA GLU A 177 5.43 4.13 14.09
C GLU A 177 6.61 3.59 14.90
N ALA A 178 6.34 2.91 16.02
CA ALA A 178 7.36 2.26 16.84
C ALA A 178 8.08 1.14 16.05
N ALA A 179 7.33 0.29 15.35
CA ALA A 179 7.89 -0.76 14.51
C ALA A 179 8.74 -0.22 13.35
N ALA A 180 8.33 0.85 12.70
CA ALA A 180 9.11 1.50 11.65
C ALA A 180 10.43 2.05 12.20
N ARG A 181 10.41 2.64 13.39
CA ARG A 181 11.61 3.16 14.08
C ARG A 181 12.56 2.02 14.49
N GLU A 182 12.03 0.94 15.09
CA GLU A 182 12.81 -0.23 15.48
C GLU A 182 13.50 -0.88 14.28
N ARG A 183 12.78 -1.02 13.17
CA ARG A 183 13.29 -1.58 11.91
C ARG A 183 14.13 -0.60 11.10
N ARG A 184 14.32 0.62 11.60
CA ARG A 184 15.09 1.70 10.95
C ARG A 184 14.59 2.05 9.54
N ILE A 185 13.29 2.02 9.33
CA ILE A 185 12.67 2.44 8.06
C ILE A 185 12.70 3.97 7.99
N GLY A 186 13.37 4.53 7.00
CA GLY A 186 13.36 5.97 6.72
C GLY A 186 11.98 6.39 6.20
N LEU A 187 11.16 6.99 7.04
CA LEU A 187 9.86 7.50 6.61
C LEU A 187 10.03 8.77 5.78
N PRO A 188 9.27 8.95 4.68
CA PRO A 188 9.20 10.23 4.00
C PRO A 188 8.80 11.35 4.97
N SER A 189 9.49 12.49 4.92
CA SER A 189 9.09 13.66 5.71
C SER A 189 7.69 14.09 5.26
N ALA A 190 6.76 14.19 6.21
CA ALA A 190 5.53 14.94 5.96
C ALA A 190 5.98 16.37 5.63
N GLY A 191 5.82 16.81 4.37
CA GLY A 191 6.24 18.15 3.96
C GLY A 191 5.76 19.19 4.96
N ASP A 192 6.64 20.02 5.44
CA ASP A 192 6.41 21.03 6.50
C ASP A 192 5.51 22.19 6.02
N ASP A 193 4.73 21.97 4.97
CA ASP A 193 3.89 22.98 4.30
C ASP A 193 2.42 22.96 4.77
N ARG A 194 2.14 22.36 5.96
CA ARG A 194 0.78 22.34 6.53
C ARG A 194 0.34 23.71 7.11
N THR A 195 1.21 24.70 7.06
CA THR A 195 0.99 26.03 7.69
C THR A 195 0.94 27.20 6.70
N ARG A 196 0.89 26.93 5.39
CA ARG A 196 0.72 27.99 4.38
C ARG A 196 -0.68 27.99 3.78
#